data_3d5840408202e5f60def956bf92966c1
#
_entry.id   3d5840408202e5f60def956bf92966c1
#
_cell.length_a   1.000
_cell.length_b   1.000
_cell.length_c   1.000
_cell.angle_alpha   90.00
_cell.angle_beta   90.00
_cell.angle_gamma   90.00
#
_symmetry.space_group_name_H-M   'P 1'
#
loop_
_entity.id
_entity.type
_entity.pdbx_description
1 polymer ?
#
loop_
_entity_poly.entity_id
_entity_poly.type
_entity_poly.pdbx_seq_one_letter_code
_entity_poly.pdbx_strand_id
1 'polypeptide(L)'
;MLGGARGEYTDILLRLLNDRDELVRVNACDSLSGTDSREVINGLEKHIADSSELVRGYVYSSLYDTASMNPAAYKSEVRALLLSACKDEKSDRAGAILACSLYALGEADAANKIKSYISSEDCYVRNAAVQQLHAICGDADISCFRKDLQAQYHKESVGFAKDALESLLEDIPA
;
A
#
# COMPACT_ATOMS: atom_id res chain seq x y z
N MET A 1 -5.51 -5.19 -32.29
CA MET A 1 -5.60 -3.72 -32.15
C MET A 1 -6.22 -3.27 -30.83
N LEU A 2 -5.92 -3.93 -29.70
CA LEU A 2 -6.37 -3.50 -28.35
C LEU A 2 -5.24 -2.85 -27.51
N GLY A 3 -4.01 -2.81 -28.03
CA GLY A 3 -2.88 -2.21 -27.31
C GLY A 3 -2.81 -0.68 -27.33
N GLY A 4 -3.39 -0.04 -28.34
CA GLY A 4 -3.33 1.42 -28.49
C GLY A 4 -4.13 2.17 -27.40
N ALA A 5 -5.35 1.72 -27.11
CA ALA A 5 -6.21 2.37 -26.12
C ALA A 5 -5.66 2.24 -24.67
N ARG A 6 -5.06 1.10 -24.31
CA ARG A 6 -4.42 0.92 -23.00
C ARG A 6 -3.21 1.84 -22.81
N GLY A 7 -2.38 2.00 -23.85
CA GLY A 7 -1.23 2.92 -23.80
C GLY A 7 -1.65 4.38 -23.60
N GLU A 8 -2.68 4.84 -24.33
CA GLU A 8 -3.18 6.21 -24.19
C GLU A 8 -3.72 6.51 -22.77
N TYR A 9 -4.39 5.56 -22.14
CA TYR A 9 -4.87 5.72 -20.74
C TYR A 9 -3.68 5.78 -19.76
N THR A 10 -2.69 4.94 -19.90
CA THR A 10 -1.50 4.96 -19.07
C THR A 10 -0.76 6.29 -19.17
N ASP A 11 -0.59 6.83 -20.37
CA ASP A 11 0.05 8.12 -20.60
C ASP A 11 -0.70 9.28 -19.95
N ILE A 12 -2.04 9.24 -19.96
CA ILE A 12 -2.86 10.25 -19.28
C ILE A 12 -2.67 10.14 -17.76
N LEU A 13 -2.74 8.94 -17.20
CA LEU A 13 -2.58 8.71 -15.77
C LEU A 13 -1.19 9.12 -15.29
N LEU A 14 -0.14 8.79 -16.02
CA LEU A 14 1.24 9.22 -15.72
C LEU A 14 1.40 10.75 -15.71
N ARG A 15 0.66 11.46 -16.56
CA ARG A 15 0.63 12.94 -16.51
C ARG A 15 -0.12 13.45 -15.28
N LEU A 16 -1.23 12.79 -14.91
CA LEU A 16 -2.04 13.17 -13.75
C LEU A 16 -1.32 12.96 -12.41
N LEU A 17 -0.27 12.11 -12.36
CA LEU A 17 0.61 12.04 -11.20
C LEU A 17 1.27 13.39 -10.85
N ASN A 18 1.34 14.32 -11.79
CA ASN A 18 1.91 15.65 -11.60
C ASN A 18 0.85 16.74 -11.40
N ASP A 19 -0.41 16.39 -11.16
CA ASP A 19 -1.47 17.37 -10.93
C ASP A 19 -1.24 18.16 -9.63
N ARG A 20 -1.74 19.40 -9.60
CA ARG A 20 -1.67 20.25 -8.40
C ARG A 20 -2.54 19.73 -7.27
N ASP A 21 -3.67 19.10 -7.60
CA ASP A 21 -4.60 18.52 -6.64
C ASP A 21 -4.10 17.14 -6.19
N GLU A 22 -3.93 16.96 -4.88
CA GLU A 22 -3.46 15.70 -4.33
C GLU A 22 -4.44 14.54 -4.58
N LEU A 23 -5.76 14.81 -4.62
CA LEU A 23 -6.75 13.77 -4.88
C LEU A 23 -6.69 13.29 -6.33
N VAL A 24 -6.34 14.17 -7.28
CA VAL A 24 -6.08 13.76 -8.67
C VAL A 24 -4.85 12.88 -8.74
N ARG A 25 -3.76 13.23 -8.03
CA ARG A 25 -2.55 12.38 -7.96
C ARG A 25 -2.84 11.02 -7.31
N VAL A 26 -3.62 11.00 -6.22
CA VAL A 26 -4.06 9.76 -5.56
C VAL A 26 -4.83 8.85 -6.53
N ASN A 27 -5.85 9.39 -7.20
CA ASN A 27 -6.65 8.62 -8.16
C ASN A 27 -5.81 8.12 -9.35
N ALA A 28 -4.80 8.89 -9.77
CA ALA A 28 -3.87 8.46 -10.79
C ALA A 28 -3.00 7.29 -10.32
N CYS A 29 -2.47 7.32 -9.08
CA CYS A 29 -1.73 6.20 -8.48
C CYS A 29 -2.60 4.94 -8.43
N ASP A 30 -3.80 5.06 -7.86
CA ASP A 30 -4.76 3.96 -7.72
C ASP A 30 -5.13 3.33 -9.07
N SER A 31 -5.39 4.17 -10.07
CA SER A 31 -5.73 3.72 -11.43
C SER A 31 -4.56 3.08 -12.19
N LEU A 32 -3.31 3.36 -11.81
CA LEU A 32 -2.11 2.71 -12.33
C LEU A 32 -1.75 1.42 -11.63
N SER A 33 -2.35 1.18 -10.46
CA SER A 33 -2.10 0.00 -9.62
C SER A 33 -2.33 -1.31 -10.40
N GLY A 34 -1.49 -2.31 -10.17
CA GLY A 34 -1.60 -3.61 -10.80
C GLY A 34 -1.36 -3.63 -12.32
N THR A 35 -0.78 -2.58 -12.89
CA THR A 35 -0.45 -2.53 -14.32
C THR A 35 0.96 -3.10 -14.56
N ASP A 36 1.08 -4.26 -15.24
CA ASP A 36 2.38 -4.83 -15.61
C ASP A 36 3.09 -3.94 -16.66
N SER A 37 3.76 -2.91 -16.16
CA SER A 37 4.47 -1.93 -17.00
C SER A 37 5.67 -1.32 -16.29
N ARG A 38 6.82 -1.40 -16.93
CA ARG A 38 8.04 -0.70 -16.51
C ARG A 38 7.85 0.82 -16.45
N GLU A 39 7.09 1.37 -17.37
CA GLU A 39 6.81 2.79 -17.43
C GLU A 39 6.01 3.27 -16.22
N VAL A 40 5.06 2.46 -15.76
CA VAL A 40 4.28 2.74 -14.55
C VAL A 40 5.19 2.74 -13.31
N ILE A 41 6.07 1.77 -13.15
CA ILE A 41 7.04 1.76 -12.02
C ILE A 41 7.90 3.01 -12.05
N ASN A 42 8.47 3.36 -13.19
CA ASN A 42 9.30 4.57 -13.36
C ASN A 42 8.50 5.87 -13.11
N GLY A 43 7.22 5.87 -13.41
CA GLY A 43 6.31 6.99 -13.13
C GLY A 43 6.04 7.14 -11.64
N LEU A 44 5.65 6.07 -10.98
CA LEU A 44 5.36 6.03 -9.54
C LEU A 44 6.60 6.34 -8.69
N GLU A 45 7.78 5.83 -9.07
CA GLU A 45 9.05 6.09 -8.38
C GLU A 45 9.33 7.59 -8.21
N LYS A 46 9.01 8.41 -9.20
CA LYS A 46 9.21 9.87 -9.13
C LYS A 46 8.37 10.56 -8.06
N HIS A 47 7.31 9.90 -7.59
CA HIS A 47 6.37 10.39 -6.58
C HIS A 47 6.53 9.70 -5.22
N ILE A 48 7.58 8.89 -5.04
CA ILE A 48 7.86 8.17 -3.78
C ILE A 48 8.12 9.12 -2.61
N ALA A 49 8.51 10.36 -2.89
CA ALA A 49 8.75 11.44 -1.92
C ALA A 49 7.76 12.61 -2.11
N ASP A 50 6.55 12.36 -2.59
CA ASP A 50 5.50 13.39 -2.74
C ASP A 50 5.28 14.13 -1.42
N SER A 51 4.96 15.42 -1.47
CA SER A 51 4.69 16.24 -0.29
C SER A 51 3.49 15.75 0.52
N SER A 52 2.49 15.17 -0.15
CA SER A 52 1.29 14.59 0.49
C SER A 52 1.58 13.17 0.99
N GLU A 53 1.34 12.92 2.28
CA GLU A 53 1.40 11.57 2.85
C GLU A 53 0.40 10.61 2.22
N LEU A 54 -0.75 11.14 1.80
CA LEU A 54 -1.78 10.36 1.14
C LEU A 54 -1.28 9.84 -0.22
N VAL A 55 -0.69 10.72 -1.03
CA VAL A 55 -0.10 10.34 -2.32
C VAL A 55 1.03 9.32 -2.11
N ARG A 56 1.95 9.54 -1.15
CA ARG A 56 3.01 8.57 -0.86
C ARG A 56 2.47 7.20 -0.51
N GLY A 57 1.44 7.12 0.34
CA GLY A 57 0.79 5.86 0.68
C GLY A 57 0.29 5.11 -0.55
N TYR A 58 -0.42 5.80 -1.44
CA TYR A 58 -0.90 5.21 -2.70
C TYR A 58 0.25 4.83 -3.65
N VAL A 59 1.32 5.60 -3.71
CA VAL A 59 2.53 5.23 -4.47
C VAL A 59 3.12 3.92 -3.96
N TYR A 60 3.24 3.73 -2.63
CA TYR A 60 3.78 2.50 -2.03
C TYR A 60 2.91 1.28 -2.35
N SER A 61 1.60 1.41 -2.18
CA SER A 61 0.64 0.35 -2.53
C SER A 61 0.70 0.02 -4.02
N SER A 62 0.61 1.03 -4.90
CA SER A 62 0.58 0.82 -6.35
C SER A 62 1.90 0.26 -6.91
N LEU A 63 3.05 0.62 -6.32
CA LEU A 63 4.34 0.01 -6.65
C LEU A 63 4.34 -1.49 -6.28
N TYR A 64 3.84 -1.83 -5.09
CA TYR A 64 3.71 -3.22 -4.66
C TYR A 64 2.80 -4.01 -5.61
N ASP A 65 1.58 -3.51 -5.88
CA ASP A 65 0.61 -4.19 -6.75
C ASP A 65 1.16 -4.40 -8.16
N THR A 66 1.83 -3.38 -8.72
CA THR A 66 2.49 -3.49 -10.04
C THR A 66 3.61 -4.52 -10.03
N ALA A 67 4.40 -4.59 -8.95
CA ALA A 67 5.46 -5.60 -8.83
C ALA A 67 4.89 -7.02 -8.65
N SER A 68 3.71 -7.16 -8.03
CA SER A 68 3.02 -8.44 -7.85
C SER A 68 2.49 -9.02 -9.16
N MET A 69 2.20 -8.17 -10.16
CA MET A 69 1.80 -8.64 -11.50
C MET A 69 2.94 -9.35 -12.25
N ASN A 70 4.18 -8.95 -12.04
CA ASN A 70 5.36 -9.57 -12.65
C ASN A 70 6.55 -9.61 -11.67
N PRO A 71 6.49 -10.49 -10.64
CA PRO A 71 7.50 -10.51 -9.57
C PRO A 71 8.92 -10.78 -10.06
N ALA A 72 9.06 -11.58 -11.11
CA ALA A 72 10.37 -11.89 -11.70
C ALA A 72 11.06 -10.65 -12.26
N ALA A 73 10.28 -9.71 -12.80
CA ALA A 73 10.81 -8.49 -13.40
C ALA A 73 11.01 -7.35 -12.38
N TYR A 74 10.13 -7.23 -11.36
CA TYR A 74 10.03 -5.99 -10.61
C TYR A 74 10.19 -6.12 -9.09
N LYS A 75 9.97 -7.31 -8.51
CA LYS A 75 9.94 -7.49 -7.04
C LYS A 75 11.20 -6.96 -6.35
N SER A 76 12.38 -7.32 -6.86
CA SER A 76 13.66 -6.93 -6.24
C SER A 76 13.90 -5.43 -6.28
N GLU A 77 13.55 -4.78 -7.37
CA GLU A 77 13.71 -3.35 -7.57
C GLU A 77 12.74 -2.55 -6.70
N VAL A 78 11.43 -2.89 -6.78
CA VAL A 78 10.42 -2.20 -5.97
C VAL A 78 10.69 -2.37 -4.49
N ARG A 79 11.10 -3.56 -4.05
CA ARG A 79 11.53 -3.78 -2.67
C ARG A 79 12.68 -2.83 -2.26
N ALA A 80 13.69 -2.67 -3.11
CA ALA A 80 14.80 -1.75 -2.83
C ALA A 80 14.36 -0.28 -2.77
N LEU A 81 13.45 0.13 -3.66
CA LEU A 81 12.85 1.47 -3.66
C LEU A 81 12.09 1.73 -2.35
N LEU A 82 11.22 0.82 -1.94
CA LEU A 82 10.42 0.95 -0.73
C LEU A 82 11.31 0.91 0.54
N LEU A 83 12.35 0.09 0.59
CA LEU A 83 13.34 0.11 1.67
C LEU A 83 14.10 1.45 1.77
N SER A 84 14.36 2.08 0.63
CA SER A 84 14.96 3.43 0.64
C SER A 84 13.96 4.46 1.18
N ALA A 85 12.70 4.44 0.74
CA ALA A 85 11.66 5.33 1.22
C ALA A 85 11.42 5.21 2.74
N CYS A 86 11.55 4.01 3.30
CA CYS A 86 11.38 3.74 4.73
C CYS A 86 12.31 4.56 5.63
N LYS A 87 13.46 5.02 5.12
CA LYS A 87 14.42 5.83 5.89
C LYS A 87 13.94 7.26 6.10
N ASP A 88 13.16 7.78 5.17
CA ASP A 88 12.75 9.18 5.11
C ASP A 88 11.26 9.38 5.43
N GLU A 89 10.45 8.29 5.44
CA GLU A 89 9.03 8.39 5.75
C GLU A 89 8.79 8.74 7.22
N LYS A 90 8.06 9.84 7.44
CA LYS A 90 7.74 10.38 8.76
C LYS A 90 6.27 10.28 9.13
N SER A 91 5.40 10.04 8.15
CA SER A 91 3.98 9.84 8.39
C SER A 91 3.72 8.41 8.83
N ASP A 92 3.07 8.23 9.97
CA ASP A 92 2.65 6.91 10.41
C ASP A 92 1.58 6.31 9.49
N ARG A 93 0.74 7.14 8.86
CA ARG A 93 -0.29 6.68 7.93
C ARG A 93 0.32 6.11 6.65
N ALA A 94 1.22 6.85 5.99
CA ALA A 94 1.95 6.35 4.82
C ALA A 94 2.89 5.20 5.20
N GLY A 95 3.53 5.29 6.37
CA GLY A 95 4.40 4.28 6.93
C GLY A 95 3.71 2.94 7.19
N ALA A 96 2.42 2.95 7.56
CA ALA A 96 1.63 1.73 7.72
C ALA A 96 1.47 0.99 6.38
N ILE A 97 1.15 1.72 5.32
CA ILE A 97 1.03 1.16 3.96
C ILE A 97 2.38 0.64 3.47
N LEU A 98 3.44 1.44 3.65
CA LEU A 98 4.81 1.07 3.30
C LEU A 98 5.26 -0.23 3.99
N ALA A 99 5.01 -0.35 5.30
CA ALA A 99 5.40 -1.53 6.07
C ALA A 99 4.67 -2.80 5.60
N CYS A 100 3.37 -2.71 5.32
CA CYS A 100 2.60 -3.84 4.78
C CYS A 100 3.08 -4.25 3.39
N SER A 101 3.34 -3.27 2.50
CA SER A 101 3.88 -3.53 1.16
C SER A 101 5.27 -4.20 1.22
N LEU A 102 6.15 -3.73 2.12
CA LEU A 102 7.46 -4.35 2.35
C LEU A 102 7.33 -5.78 2.90
N TYR A 103 6.41 -6.01 3.84
CA TYR A 103 6.14 -7.34 4.39
C TYR A 103 5.74 -8.33 3.29
N ALA A 104 4.82 -7.94 2.41
CA ALA A 104 4.40 -8.76 1.27
C ALA A 104 5.54 -9.01 0.26
N LEU A 105 6.47 -8.07 0.13
CA LEU A 105 7.67 -8.26 -0.69
C LEU A 105 8.75 -9.13 -0.02
N GLY A 106 8.51 -9.60 1.21
CA GLY A 106 9.37 -10.54 1.92
C GLY A 106 10.24 -9.93 3.03
N GLU A 107 9.99 -8.68 3.45
CA GLU A 107 10.65 -8.05 4.59
C GLU A 107 9.95 -8.45 5.90
N ALA A 108 10.32 -9.60 6.46
CA ALA A 108 9.72 -10.11 7.69
C ALA A 108 9.87 -9.16 8.89
N ASP A 109 10.95 -8.36 8.94
CA ASP A 109 11.21 -7.39 10.00
C ASP A 109 10.16 -6.26 10.06
N ALA A 110 9.43 -6.02 8.96
CA ALA A 110 8.33 -5.07 8.92
C ALA A 110 7.15 -5.45 9.83
N ALA A 111 7.03 -6.74 10.21
CA ALA A 111 5.92 -7.24 11.03
C ALA A 111 5.77 -6.49 12.36
N ASN A 112 6.87 -6.18 13.05
CA ASN A 112 6.82 -5.45 14.33
C ASN A 112 6.27 -4.03 14.16
N LYS A 113 6.62 -3.37 13.06
CA LYS A 113 6.13 -2.04 12.75
C LYS A 113 4.64 -2.06 12.41
N ILE A 114 4.19 -3.07 11.64
CA ILE A 114 2.77 -3.29 11.34
C ILE A 114 1.95 -3.46 12.63
N LYS A 115 2.42 -4.27 13.59
CA LYS A 115 1.75 -4.44 14.89
C LYS A 115 1.61 -3.12 15.65
N SER A 116 2.63 -2.26 15.60
CA SER A 116 2.54 -0.93 16.21
C SER A 116 1.48 -0.05 15.54
N TYR A 117 1.33 -0.14 14.23
CA TYR A 117 0.30 0.60 13.50
C TYR A 117 -1.12 0.07 13.73
N ILE A 118 -1.31 -1.25 13.84
CA ILE A 118 -2.60 -1.87 14.23
C ILE A 118 -3.07 -1.33 15.58
N SER A 119 -2.17 -1.05 16.51
CA SER A 119 -2.47 -0.56 17.86
C SER A 119 -2.26 0.96 18.03
N SER A 120 -2.07 1.73 16.96
CA SER A 120 -1.89 3.19 17.00
C SER A 120 -3.06 3.90 17.69
N GLU A 121 -2.80 5.00 18.37
CA GLU A 121 -3.87 5.87 18.93
C GLU A 121 -4.68 6.55 17.82
N ASP A 122 -4.06 6.82 16.67
CA ASP A 122 -4.72 7.41 15.51
C ASP A 122 -5.52 6.35 14.73
N CYS A 123 -6.83 6.54 14.63
CA CYS A 123 -7.74 5.64 13.91
C CYS A 123 -7.47 5.59 12.41
N TYR A 124 -6.95 6.65 11.80
CA TYR A 124 -6.60 6.65 10.37
C TYR A 124 -5.35 5.82 10.10
N VAL A 125 -4.39 5.82 11.02
CA VAL A 125 -3.20 4.95 10.94
C VAL A 125 -3.60 3.48 11.08
N ARG A 126 -4.45 3.17 12.10
CA ARG A 126 -4.97 1.80 12.27
C ARG A 126 -5.70 1.32 11.03
N ASN A 127 -6.61 2.16 10.51
CA ASN A 127 -7.37 1.82 9.30
C ASN A 127 -6.46 1.61 8.08
N ALA A 128 -5.44 2.45 7.89
CA ALA A 128 -4.48 2.28 6.80
C ALA A 128 -3.73 0.95 6.91
N ALA A 129 -3.29 0.56 8.11
CA ALA A 129 -2.64 -0.73 8.34
C ALA A 129 -3.57 -1.91 8.03
N VAL A 130 -4.82 -1.85 8.51
CA VAL A 130 -5.81 -2.92 8.34
C VAL A 130 -6.23 -3.07 6.88
N GLN A 131 -6.51 -1.96 6.19
CA GLN A 131 -6.86 -1.98 4.77
C GLN A 131 -5.72 -2.54 3.91
N GLN A 132 -4.47 -2.14 4.20
CA GLN A 132 -3.34 -2.65 3.43
C GLN A 132 -3.03 -4.11 3.76
N LEU A 133 -3.20 -4.57 5.00
CA LEU A 133 -3.12 -5.99 5.34
C LEU A 133 -4.19 -6.80 4.59
N HIS A 134 -5.39 -6.26 4.46
CA HIS A 134 -6.47 -6.89 3.68
C HIS A 134 -6.07 -7.00 2.19
N ALA A 135 -5.52 -5.93 1.62
CA ALA A 135 -5.07 -5.93 0.23
C ALA A 135 -3.99 -6.99 -0.07
N ILE A 136 -3.12 -7.30 0.90
CA ILE A 136 -2.03 -8.27 0.72
C ILE A 136 -2.36 -9.69 1.22
N CYS A 137 -3.54 -9.94 1.81
CA CYS A 137 -3.87 -11.22 2.46
C CYS A 137 -3.88 -12.42 1.49
N GLY A 138 -4.06 -12.19 0.19
CA GLY A 138 -3.95 -13.21 -0.84
C GLY A 138 -2.52 -13.54 -1.27
N ASP A 139 -1.57 -12.63 -1.00
CA ASP A 139 -0.20 -12.70 -1.49
C ASP A 139 0.82 -13.01 -0.39
N ALA A 140 0.47 -12.73 0.89
CA ALA A 140 1.34 -12.94 2.03
C ALA A 140 0.60 -13.62 3.18
N ASP A 141 1.31 -14.45 3.95
CA ASP A 141 0.77 -15.01 5.20
C ASP A 141 0.70 -13.92 6.28
N ILE A 142 -0.50 -13.46 6.55
CA ILE A 142 -0.80 -12.45 7.57
C ILE A 142 -1.38 -13.05 8.86
N SER A 143 -1.42 -14.37 9.00
CA SER A 143 -1.96 -15.07 10.19
C SER A 143 -1.27 -14.66 11.49
N CYS A 144 0.01 -14.27 11.40
CA CYS A 144 0.79 -13.79 12.56
C CYS A 144 0.26 -12.49 13.18
N PHE A 145 -0.61 -11.75 12.48
CA PHE A 145 -1.25 -10.52 12.99
C PHE A 145 -2.61 -10.77 13.63
N ARG A 146 -3.20 -11.98 13.48
CA ARG A 146 -4.56 -12.27 13.94
C ARG A 146 -4.81 -11.87 15.40
N LYS A 147 -3.89 -12.16 16.31
CA LYS A 147 -4.03 -11.83 17.74
C LYS A 147 -4.07 -10.33 17.99
N ASP A 148 -3.21 -9.58 17.29
CA ASP A 148 -3.13 -8.12 17.41
C ASP A 148 -4.40 -7.48 16.84
N LEU A 149 -4.89 -7.96 15.69
CA LEU A 149 -6.14 -7.53 15.07
C LEU A 149 -7.36 -7.81 15.96
N GLN A 150 -7.47 -9.02 16.56
CA GLN A 150 -8.52 -9.36 17.49
C GLN A 150 -8.50 -8.47 18.74
N ALA A 151 -7.31 -8.25 19.31
CA ALA A 151 -7.15 -7.39 20.47
C ALA A 151 -7.57 -5.93 20.16
N GLN A 152 -7.28 -5.44 18.96
CA GLN A 152 -7.69 -4.11 18.52
C GLN A 152 -9.18 -4.05 18.22
N TYR A 153 -9.78 -5.05 17.58
CA TYR A 153 -11.22 -5.14 17.32
C TYR A 153 -12.06 -4.96 18.58
N HIS A 154 -11.64 -5.59 19.70
CA HIS A 154 -12.35 -5.47 20.98
C HIS A 154 -12.24 -4.07 21.62
N LYS A 155 -11.24 -3.28 21.25
CA LYS A 155 -11.01 -1.92 21.77
C LYS A 155 -11.55 -0.84 20.82
N GLU A 156 -11.74 -1.19 19.53
CA GLU A 156 -12.08 -0.22 18.52
C GLU A 156 -13.49 0.33 18.72
N SER A 157 -13.57 1.65 18.77
CA SER A 157 -14.83 2.40 18.93
C SER A 157 -15.22 3.20 17.67
N VAL A 158 -14.31 3.34 16.72
CA VAL A 158 -14.54 4.09 15.48
C VAL A 158 -15.12 3.16 14.42
N GLY A 159 -16.37 3.41 14.00
CA GLY A 159 -17.16 2.53 13.14
C GLY A 159 -16.40 2.00 11.92
N PHE A 160 -15.90 2.90 11.06
CA PHE A 160 -15.21 2.47 9.82
C PHE A 160 -13.95 1.64 10.08
N ALA A 161 -13.21 1.91 11.16
CA ALA A 161 -12.02 1.14 11.51
C ALA A 161 -12.40 -0.23 12.10
N LYS A 162 -13.51 -0.31 12.81
CA LYS A 162 -14.05 -1.55 13.35
C LYS A 162 -14.57 -2.47 12.25
N ASP A 163 -15.30 -1.91 11.28
CA ASP A 163 -15.82 -2.64 10.12
C ASP A 163 -14.67 -3.22 9.29
N ALA A 164 -13.58 -2.45 9.11
CA ALA A 164 -12.38 -2.94 8.43
C ALA A 164 -11.70 -4.10 9.15
N LEU A 165 -11.59 -4.02 10.50
CA LEU A 165 -11.04 -5.10 11.32
C LEU A 165 -11.89 -6.37 11.26
N GLU A 166 -13.22 -6.22 11.31
CA GLU A 166 -14.16 -7.33 11.21
C GLU A 166 -14.01 -8.06 9.87
N SER A 167 -14.05 -7.30 8.77
CA SER A 167 -13.87 -7.84 7.42
C SER A 167 -12.55 -8.60 7.26
N LEU A 168 -11.42 -8.00 7.71
CA LEU A 168 -10.13 -8.66 7.62
C LEU A 168 -10.06 -9.94 8.46
N LEU A 169 -10.65 -9.95 9.67
CA LEU A 169 -10.63 -11.11 10.56
C LEU A 169 -11.45 -12.29 10.02
N GLU A 170 -12.46 -12.06 9.19
CA GLU A 170 -13.22 -13.08 8.49
C GLU A 170 -12.38 -13.78 7.42
N ASP A 171 -11.47 -13.05 6.76
CA ASP A 171 -10.64 -13.56 5.67
C ASP A 171 -9.35 -14.27 6.15
N ILE A 172 -8.90 -14.02 7.38
CA ILE A 172 -7.71 -14.69 7.94
C ILE A 172 -8.12 -16.05 8.51
N PRO A 173 -7.49 -17.17 8.11
CA PRO A 173 -7.73 -18.49 8.68
C PRO A 173 -7.56 -18.54 10.20
N ALA A 174 -8.34 -19.39 10.87
CA ALA A 174 -8.31 -19.57 12.34
C ALA A 174 -7.01 -20.21 12.82
#